data_25c99d50f903530b66948a76abc1ca2a
#
_entry.id   25c99d50f903530b66948a76abc1ca2a
#
_cell.length_a   1.000
_cell.length_b   1.000
_cell.length_c   1.000
_cell.angle_alpha   90.00
_cell.angle_beta   90.00
_cell.angle_gamma   90.00
#
_symmetry.space_group_name_H-M   'P 1'
#
loop_
_entity.id
_entity.type
_entity.pdbx_description
1 polymer ?
#
loop_
_entity_poly.entity_id
_entity_poly.type
_entity_poly.pdbx_seq_one_letter_code
_entity_poly.pdbx_strand_id
1 'polypeptide(L)'
;AYTNSGVVHFMTKDPFKHPGTSIEVSSGGLANQESMLGKGNWDIFQASVRHAAANDDGTFGYKINARYSENGEYEIDDTTALQTGGQLLDKATGYNVDATLYFRPSSGLEVTAQAGVTGRKGVSWSEFYAEALENNRNQFFNVRMKSGNLTAQYSFSESNSPFEGDDQG
;
A
#
# COMPACT_ATOMS: atom_id res chain seq x y z
N ALA A 1 -21.00 6.76 -15.30
CA ALA A 1 -20.87 6.30 -13.91
C ALA A 1 -21.21 7.46 -13.00
N TYR A 2 -22.23 7.31 -12.18
CA TYR A 2 -22.56 8.31 -11.17
C TYR A 2 -21.80 7.95 -9.90
N THR A 3 -20.76 8.73 -9.55
CA THR A 3 -20.07 8.60 -8.27
C THR A 3 -20.61 9.65 -7.32
N ASN A 4 -21.26 9.22 -6.26
CA ASN A 4 -21.77 10.13 -5.20
C ASN A 4 -20.67 10.70 -4.29
N SER A 5 -19.40 10.28 -4.46
CA SER A 5 -18.31 10.54 -3.52
C SER A 5 -17.13 11.33 -4.10
N GLY A 6 -17.18 11.69 -5.38
CA GLY A 6 -16.06 12.35 -6.06
C GLY A 6 -14.93 11.39 -6.48
N VAL A 7 -13.94 11.93 -7.17
CA VAL A 7 -12.75 11.21 -7.64
C VAL A 7 -11.50 11.87 -7.10
N VAL A 8 -10.63 11.10 -6.47
CA VAL A 8 -9.31 11.54 -6.03
C VAL A 8 -8.26 10.94 -6.98
N HIS A 9 -7.49 11.80 -7.62
CA HIS A 9 -6.42 11.39 -8.54
C HIS A 9 -5.06 11.63 -7.90
N PHE A 10 -4.33 10.56 -7.58
CA PHE A 10 -2.97 10.63 -7.06
C PHE A 10 -1.96 10.61 -8.22
N MET A 11 -1.17 11.67 -8.32
CA MET A 11 -0.05 11.74 -9.26
C MET A 11 1.28 11.60 -8.54
N THR A 12 2.07 10.63 -8.94
CA THR A 12 3.42 10.42 -8.39
C THR A 12 4.44 11.29 -9.12
N LYS A 13 5.53 11.69 -8.43
CA LYS A 13 6.61 12.50 -9.01
C LYS A 13 7.25 11.81 -10.21
N ASP A 14 7.35 12.52 -11.33
CA ASP A 14 8.00 12.07 -12.56
C ASP A 14 9.53 11.97 -12.35
N PRO A 15 10.19 10.84 -12.70
CA PRO A 15 11.63 10.68 -12.51
C PRO A 15 12.45 11.64 -13.37
N PHE A 16 11.97 12.06 -14.51
CA PHE A 16 12.67 13.02 -15.40
C PHE A 16 12.70 14.44 -14.81
N LYS A 17 11.73 14.81 -14.00
CA LYS A 17 11.64 16.13 -13.35
C LYS A 17 12.17 16.12 -11.93
N HIS A 18 12.14 14.98 -11.29
CA HIS A 18 12.48 14.82 -9.87
C HIS A 18 13.36 13.58 -9.66
N PRO A 19 14.58 13.55 -10.28
CA PRO A 19 15.54 12.48 -10.01
C PRO A 19 16.08 12.60 -8.58
N GLY A 20 16.74 11.55 -8.12
CA GLY A 20 17.41 11.51 -6.82
C GLY A 20 16.75 10.58 -5.83
N THR A 21 17.27 10.60 -4.61
CA THR A 21 16.81 9.77 -3.49
C THR A 21 16.15 10.63 -2.44
N SER A 22 15.01 10.19 -1.92
CA SER A 22 14.39 10.75 -0.72
C SER A 22 14.14 9.65 0.29
N ILE A 23 14.42 9.94 1.55
CA ILE A 23 14.14 9.08 2.69
C ILE A 23 13.27 9.89 3.64
N GLU A 24 12.21 9.27 4.12
CA GLU A 24 11.32 9.86 5.11
C GLU A 24 11.14 8.86 6.24
N VAL A 25 11.27 9.33 7.47
CA VAL A 25 10.99 8.57 8.68
C VAL A 25 10.08 9.41 9.54
N SER A 26 9.00 8.84 9.98
CA SER A 26 8.07 9.48 10.91
C SER A 26 7.73 8.52 12.06
N SER A 27 7.59 9.07 13.23
CA SER A 27 7.04 8.36 14.37
C SER A 27 6.15 9.29 15.17
N GLY A 28 5.18 8.73 15.84
CA GLY A 28 4.24 9.44 16.67
C GLY A 28 3.50 8.48 17.57
N GLY A 29 2.73 9.00 18.50
CA GLY A 29 1.92 8.20 19.38
C GLY A 29 0.88 9.05 20.06
N LEU A 30 -0.22 8.44 20.43
CA LEU A 30 -1.24 8.99 21.31
C LEU A 30 -1.18 8.21 22.61
N ALA A 31 -0.59 8.81 23.64
CA ALA A 31 -0.52 8.20 24.95
C ALA A 31 -1.89 8.24 25.64
N ASN A 32 -2.30 7.11 26.21
CA ASN A 32 -3.41 6.99 27.18
C ASN A 32 -4.78 7.45 26.66
N GLN A 33 -5.20 7.08 25.48
CA GLN A 33 -6.62 7.21 25.14
C GLN A 33 -7.40 6.00 25.72
N GLU A 34 -8.09 6.25 26.81
CA GLU A 34 -9.17 5.38 27.27
C GLU A 34 -10.41 5.72 26.42
N SER A 35 -10.89 4.78 25.64
CA SER A 35 -12.18 4.88 24.98
C SER A 35 -13.16 3.93 25.64
N MET A 36 -14.45 4.03 25.26
CA MET A 36 -15.48 3.08 25.72
C MET A 36 -15.18 1.62 25.31
N LEU A 37 -14.21 1.40 24.42
CA LEU A 37 -13.85 0.10 23.83
C LEU A 37 -12.54 -0.48 24.36
N GLY A 38 -11.82 0.20 25.29
CA GLY A 38 -10.57 -0.30 25.87
C GLY A 38 -9.43 0.73 25.89
N LYS A 39 -8.22 0.27 26.22
CA LYS A 39 -6.98 1.07 26.26
C LYS A 39 -6.14 0.74 25.04
N GLY A 40 -5.71 1.73 24.29
CA GLY A 40 -4.81 1.55 23.15
C GLY A 40 -3.51 2.32 23.32
N ASN A 41 -2.42 1.73 22.93
CA ASN A 41 -1.15 2.42 22.71
C ASN A 41 -1.01 2.64 21.21
N TRP A 42 -1.23 3.87 20.77
CA TRP A 42 -1.20 4.24 19.36
C TRP A 42 0.20 4.71 18.96
N ASP A 43 1.17 3.83 19.06
CA ASP A 43 2.49 4.11 18.53
C ASP A 43 2.47 3.92 17.01
N ILE A 44 2.89 4.93 16.30
CA ILE A 44 2.99 4.92 14.85
C ILE A 44 4.45 5.07 14.46
N PHE A 45 4.94 4.16 13.66
CA PHE A 45 6.23 4.25 13.00
C PHE A 45 6.05 4.07 11.49
N GLN A 46 6.72 4.90 10.71
CA GLN A 46 6.73 4.79 9.27
C GLN A 46 8.09 5.18 8.72
N ALA A 47 8.58 4.38 7.79
CA ALA A 47 9.77 4.69 7.01
C ALA A 47 9.47 4.51 5.52
N SER A 48 9.96 5.41 4.69
CA SER A 48 9.86 5.28 3.25
C SER A 48 11.14 5.73 2.55
N VAL A 49 11.42 5.09 1.43
CA VAL A 49 12.50 5.47 0.52
C VAL A 49 11.96 5.54 -0.89
N ARG A 50 12.36 6.57 -1.61
CA ARG A 50 12.15 6.71 -3.03
C ARG A 50 13.49 6.96 -3.70
N HIS A 51 13.79 6.23 -4.76
CA HIS A 51 14.91 6.50 -5.65
C HIS A 51 14.42 6.61 -7.08
N ALA A 52 14.87 7.61 -7.81
CA ALA A 52 14.51 7.82 -9.20
C ALA A 52 15.70 8.37 -9.98
N ALA A 53 15.85 7.90 -11.21
CA ALA A 53 16.83 8.40 -12.13
C ALA A 53 16.28 8.35 -13.57
N ALA A 54 16.89 9.17 -14.42
CA ALA A 54 16.61 9.20 -15.85
C ALA A 54 17.93 9.49 -16.59
N ASN A 55 17.98 9.08 -17.83
CA ASN A 55 19.10 9.43 -18.71
C ASN A 55 18.97 10.89 -19.21
N ASP A 56 20.09 11.46 -19.66
CA ASP A 56 20.18 12.88 -20.03
C ASP A 56 19.32 13.23 -21.25
N ASP A 57 19.14 12.29 -22.17
CA ASP A 57 18.31 12.48 -23.37
C ASP A 57 16.80 12.30 -23.10
N GLY A 58 16.42 11.97 -21.87
CA GLY A 58 15.01 11.87 -21.47
C GLY A 58 14.26 10.67 -22.07
N THR A 59 14.98 9.71 -22.65
CA THR A 59 14.34 8.55 -23.29
C THR A 59 14.02 7.42 -22.33
N PHE A 60 14.81 7.28 -21.27
CA PHE A 60 14.62 6.24 -20.25
C PHE A 60 14.68 6.82 -18.84
N GLY A 61 13.81 6.34 -17.99
CA GLY A 61 13.82 6.67 -16.57
C GLY A 61 13.22 5.56 -15.74
N TYR A 62 13.54 5.56 -14.46
CA TYR A 62 12.96 4.63 -13.51
C TYR A 62 12.72 5.28 -12.16
N LYS A 63 11.85 4.62 -11.41
CA LYS A 63 11.55 4.99 -10.03
C LYS A 63 11.29 3.73 -9.22
N ILE A 64 11.85 3.68 -8.03
CA ILE A 64 11.64 2.62 -7.05
C ILE A 64 11.15 3.28 -5.77
N ASN A 65 10.10 2.75 -5.17
CA ASN A 65 9.60 3.17 -3.88
C ASN A 65 9.54 1.95 -2.95
N ALA A 66 9.88 2.17 -1.70
CA ALA A 66 9.62 1.21 -0.64
C ALA A 66 9.09 1.97 0.58
N ARG A 67 8.12 1.38 1.26
CA ARG A 67 7.51 1.92 2.48
C ARG A 67 7.25 0.79 3.45
N TYR A 68 7.52 1.05 4.70
CA TYR A 68 7.14 0.23 5.84
C TYR A 68 6.36 1.08 6.83
N SER A 69 5.35 0.50 7.45
CA SER A 69 4.59 1.13 8.53
C SER A 69 4.28 0.11 9.62
N GLU A 70 4.29 0.58 10.84
CA GLU A 70 3.91 -0.17 12.03
C GLU A 70 3.03 0.74 12.88
N ASN A 71 1.88 0.24 13.31
CA ASN A 71 0.95 0.95 14.17
C ASN A 71 0.60 0.04 15.33
N GLY A 72 0.50 0.59 16.53
CA GLY A 72 -0.10 -0.11 17.67
C GLY A 72 -1.56 -0.47 17.35
N GLU A 73 -1.97 -1.67 17.72
CA GLU A 73 -3.35 -2.10 17.62
C GLU A 73 -4.12 -1.75 18.90
N TYR A 74 -5.41 -1.69 18.77
CA TYR A 74 -6.30 -1.37 19.86
C TYR A 74 -6.56 -2.61 20.72
N GLU A 75 -6.31 -2.52 22.03
CA GLU A 75 -6.61 -3.56 23.00
C GLU A 75 -8.13 -3.53 23.29
N ILE A 76 -8.86 -4.54 22.85
CA ILE A 76 -10.30 -4.61 23.01
C ILE A 76 -10.62 -5.39 24.27
N ASP A 77 -11.30 -4.74 25.19
CA ASP A 77 -11.77 -5.33 26.45
C ASP A 77 -13.07 -6.15 26.28
N ASP A 78 -13.59 -6.27 25.05
CA ASP A 78 -14.84 -6.97 24.78
C ASP A 78 -14.61 -8.47 24.57
N THR A 79 -14.99 -9.26 25.55
CA THR A 79 -14.97 -10.73 25.49
C THR A 79 -15.83 -11.30 24.35
N THR A 80 -16.75 -10.54 23.79
CA THR A 80 -17.60 -10.94 22.68
C THR A 80 -16.78 -11.03 21.38
N ALA A 81 -15.83 -10.12 21.16
CA ALA A 81 -14.93 -10.16 20.02
C ALA A 81 -13.95 -11.34 20.10
N LEU A 82 -13.58 -11.78 21.29
CA LEU A 82 -12.73 -12.94 21.54
C LEU A 82 -13.46 -14.28 21.36
N GLN A 83 -14.80 -14.30 21.44
CA GLN A 83 -15.61 -15.52 21.28
C GLN A 83 -15.60 -16.07 19.84
N THR A 84 -15.19 -15.27 18.87
CA THR A 84 -15.12 -15.69 17.46
C THR A 84 -13.74 -16.26 17.06
N GLY A 85 -12.82 -16.45 18.02
CA GLY A 85 -11.50 -17.06 17.76
C GLY A 85 -10.46 -16.11 17.13
N GLY A 86 -10.80 -14.82 17.00
CA GLY A 86 -9.88 -13.82 16.45
C GLY A 86 -8.69 -13.60 17.39
N GLN A 87 -7.47 -13.78 16.90
CA GLN A 87 -6.28 -13.37 17.63
C GLN A 87 -6.16 -11.86 17.54
N LEU A 88 -6.06 -11.20 18.68
CA LEU A 88 -5.68 -9.79 18.74
C LEU A 88 -4.18 -9.70 18.44
N LEU A 89 -3.84 -8.83 17.51
CA LEU A 89 -2.45 -8.54 17.17
C LEU A 89 -2.01 -7.32 17.96
N ASP A 90 -0.85 -7.39 18.58
CA ASP A 90 -0.27 -6.24 19.31
C ASP A 90 0.03 -5.07 18.38
N LYS A 91 0.25 -5.35 17.10
CA LYS A 91 0.64 -4.36 16.10
C LYS A 91 0.13 -4.69 14.71
N ALA A 92 -0.35 -3.67 14.03
CA ALA A 92 -0.57 -3.72 12.59
C ALA A 92 0.71 -3.32 11.86
N THR A 93 1.08 -4.10 10.86
CA THR A 93 2.23 -3.80 10.01
C THR A 93 1.83 -3.74 8.55
N GLY A 94 2.50 -2.90 7.79
CA GLY A 94 2.29 -2.80 6.36
C GLY A 94 3.57 -2.49 5.62
N TYR A 95 3.71 -3.05 4.43
CA TYR A 95 4.78 -2.68 3.52
C TYR A 95 4.26 -2.52 2.10
N ASN A 96 4.96 -1.68 1.36
CA ASN A 96 4.77 -1.50 -0.07
C ASN A 96 6.14 -1.40 -0.72
N VAL A 97 6.32 -2.12 -1.82
CA VAL A 97 7.49 -1.96 -2.70
C VAL A 97 6.98 -1.94 -4.12
N ASP A 98 7.34 -0.90 -4.86
CA ASP A 98 7.01 -0.79 -6.28
C ASP A 98 8.16 -0.21 -7.09
N ALA A 99 8.22 -0.61 -8.35
CA ALA A 99 9.11 -0.07 -9.35
C ALA A 99 8.33 0.34 -10.60
N THR A 100 8.73 1.47 -11.19
CA THR A 100 8.17 1.96 -12.44
C THR A 100 9.30 2.26 -13.42
N LEU A 101 9.18 1.75 -14.63
CA LEU A 101 10.06 2.03 -15.75
C LEU A 101 9.33 2.92 -16.75
N TYR A 102 10.03 3.87 -17.30
CA TYR A 102 9.53 4.80 -18.32
C TYR A 102 10.42 4.73 -19.54
N PHE A 103 9.80 4.58 -20.70
CA PHE A 103 10.51 4.57 -21.99
C PHE A 103 9.80 5.51 -22.96
N ARG A 104 10.54 6.51 -23.43
CA ARG A 104 10.07 7.60 -24.33
C ARG A 104 10.99 7.73 -25.52
N PRO A 105 10.99 6.78 -26.47
CA PRO A 105 11.96 6.77 -27.59
C PRO A 105 11.74 7.88 -28.60
N SER A 106 10.58 8.51 -28.58
CA SER A 106 10.21 9.63 -29.46
C SER A 106 9.18 10.54 -28.80
N SER A 107 9.01 11.73 -29.33
CA SER A 107 8.04 12.71 -28.80
C SER A 107 6.58 12.25 -28.81
N GLY A 108 6.27 11.19 -29.57
CA GLY A 108 4.89 10.69 -29.72
C GLY A 108 4.62 9.35 -29.00
N LEU A 109 5.66 8.67 -28.50
CA LEU A 109 5.51 7.36 -27.85
C LEU A 109 6.00 7.38 -26.41
N GLU A 110 5.14 6.96 -25.50
CA GLU A 110 5.49 6.71 -24.09
C GLU A 110 5.04 5.30 -23.70
N VAL A 111 5.96 4.53 -23.14
CA VAL A 111 5.67 3.24 -22.51
C VAL A 111 6.03 3.32 -21.04
N THR A 112 5.11 2.93 -20.18
CA THR A 112 5.30 2.84 -18.74
C THR A 112 5.01 1.42 -18.30
N ALA A 113 5.95 0.79 -17.59
CA ALA A 113 5.76 -0.50 -16.95
C ALA A 113 5.92 -0.33 -15.44
N GLN A 114 4.97 -0.83 -14.68
CA GLN A 114 4.98 -0.76 -13.22
C GLN A 114 4.70 -2.14 -12.64
N ALA A 115 5.44 -2.50 -11.60
CA ALA A 115 5.18 -3.70 -10.81
C ALA A 115 5.37 -3.39 -9.33
N GLY A 116 4.66 -4.11 -8.48
CA GLY A 116 4.80 -3.92 -7.04
C GLY A 116 4.12 -5.00 -6.23
N VAL A 117 4.45 -4.96 -4.94
CA VAL A 117 3.86 -5.81 -3.92
C VAL A 117 3.52 -4.97 -2.69
N THR A 118 2.36 -5.23 -2.14
CA THR A 118 1.94 -4.70 -0.85
C THR A 118 1.66 -5.87 0.08
N GLY A 119 2.01 -5.74 1.33
CA GLY A 119 1.63 -6.69 2.36
C GLY A 119 1.07 -5.96 3.56
N ARG A 120 0.13 -6.58 4.23
CA ARG A 120 -0.47 -6.06 5.45
C ARG A 120 -0.75 -7.19 6.43
N LYS A 121 -0.43 -6.91 7.69
CA LYS A 121 -0.87 -7.67 8.85
C LYS A 121 -1.61 -6.70 9.78
N GLY A 122 -2.74 -7.09 10.31
CA GLY A 122 -3.55 -6.23 11.16
C GLY A 122 -4.91 -6.86 11.45
N VAL A 123 -5.76 -6.17 12.18
CA VAL A 123 -7.12 -6.61 12.45
C VAL A 123 -8.08 -5.95 11.44
N SER A 124 -8.95 -6.75 10.83
CA SER A 124 -10.06 -6.29 10.02
C SER A 124 -11.34 -6.36 10.84
N TRP A 125 -12.09 -5.27 10.83
CA TRP A 125 -13.37 -5.17 11.51
C TRP A 125 -14.50 -5.35 10.51
N SER A 126 -15.40 -6.28 10.80
CA SER A 126 -16.71 -6.37 10.16
C SER A 126 -17.79 -5.95 11.15
N GLU A 127 -19.01 -5.79 10.68
CA GLU A 127 -20.17 -5.47 11.56
C GLU A 127 -20.42 -6.54 12.64
N PHE A 128 -19.88 -7.74 12.49
CA PHE A 128 -20.20 -8.88 13.33
C PHE A 128 -19.02 -9.46 14.09
N TYR A 129 -17.77 -9.24 13.62
CA TYR A 129 -16.58 -9.82 14.24
C TYR A 129 -15.30 -9.07 13.85
N ALA A 130 -14.27 -9.24 14.67
CA ALA A 130 -12.92 -8.80 14.37
C ALA A 130 -12.11 -10.01 13.87
N GLU A 131 -11.42 -9.89 12.76
CA GLU A 131 -10.63 -10.93 12.16
C GLU A 131 -9.19 -10.49 11.99
N ALA A 132 -8.25 -11.32 12.46
CA ALA A 132 -6.84 -11.08 12.22
C ALA A 132 -6.52 -11.34 10.75
N LEU A 133 -6.06 -10.33 10.06
CA LEU A 133 -5.53 -10.43 8.71
C LEU A 133 -4.03 -10.72 8.81
N GLU A 134 -3.65 -11.98 8.80
CA GLU A 134 -2.25 -12.38 8.70
C GLU A 134 -1.85 -12.51 7.24
N ASN A 135 -0.72 -11.85 6.88
CA ASN A 135 -0.08 -12.00 5.57
C ASN A 135 -0.96 -11.69 4.33
N ASN A 136 -1.90 -10.75 4.46
CA ASN A 136 -2.59 -10.26 3.27
C ASN A 136 -1.56 -9.64 2.33
N ARG A 137 -1.36 -10.28 1.16
CA ARG A 137 -0.40 -9.87 0.16
C ARG A 137 -1.11 -9.60 -1.15
N ASN A 138 -0.84 -8.44 -1.73
CA ASN A 138 -1.30 -8.07 -3.06
C ASN A 138 -0.08 -7.76 -3.94
N GLN A 139 -0.06 -8.32 -5.14
CA GLN A 139 0.95 -8.02 -6.14
C GLN A 139 0.28 -7.58 -7.44
N PHE A 140 0.93 -6.64 -8.12
CA PHE A 140 0.37 -6.08 -9.33
C PHE A 140 1.44 -5.86 -10.39
N PHE A 141 1.00 -5.88 -11.62
CA PHE A 141 1.77 -5.51 -12.79
C PHE A 141 0.89 -4.70 -13.74
N ASN A 142 1.43 -3.62 -14.27
CA ASN A 142 0.73 -2.74 -15.19
C ASN A 142 1.68 -2.30 -16.30
N VAL A 143 1.21 -2.35 -17.55
CA VAL A 143 1.89 -1.75 -18.69
C VAL A 143 0.94 -0.83 -19.39
N ARG A 144 1.39 0.38 -19.64
CA ARG A 144 0.65 1.40 -20.38
C ARG A 144 1.50 1.92 -21.52
N MET A 145 0.90 1.98 -22.72
CA MET A 145 1.47 2.59 -23.89
C MET A 145 0.58 3.76 -24.32
N LYS A 146 1.21 4.87 -24.62
CA LYS A 146 0.53 6.05 -25.19
C LYS A 146 1.26 6.48 -26.47
N SER A 147 0.51 6.64 -27.55
CA SER A 147 1.03 7.13 -28.83
C SER A 147 0.02 8.09 -29.45
N GLY A 148 0.33 9.38 -29.46
CA GLY A 148 -0.60 10.42 -29.88
C GLY A 148 -1.90 10.36 -29.06
N ASN A 149 -3.02 10.14 -29.73
CA ASN A 149 -4.36 10.01 -29.11
C ASN A 149 -4.69 8.56 -28.70
N LEU A 150 -3.85 7.58 -29.03
CA LEU A 150 -4.06 6.19 -28.68
C LEU A 150 -3.45 5.89 -27.31
N THR A 151 -4.21 5.24 -26.44
CA THR A 151 -3.73 4.69 -25.19
C THR A 151 -4.15 3.22 -25.10
N ALA A 152 -3.19 2.34 -24.84
CA ALA A 152 -3.42 0.94 -24.52
C ALA A 152 -2.87 0.66 -23.11
N GLN A 153 -3.58 -0.15 -22.35
CA GLN A 153 -3.14 -0.54 -20.99
C GLN A 153 -3.49 -2.00 -20.72
N TYR A 154 -2.56 -2.69 -20.11
CA TYR A 154 -2.75 -4.02 -19.54
C TYR A 154 -2.45 -3.95 -18.06
N SER A 155 -3.32 -4.56 -17.24
CA SER A 155 -3.16 -4.62 -15.78
C SER A 155 -3.45 -6.03 -15.30
N PHE A 156 -2.63 -6.49 -14.38
CA PHE A 156 -2.81 -7.74 -13.66
C PHE A 156 -2.64 -7.45 -12.17
N SER A 157 -3.50 -8.06 -11.35
CA SER A 157 -3.32 -8.04 -9.89
C SER A 157 -3.76 -9.38 -9.31
N GLU A 158 -3.04 -9.81 -8.30
CA GLU A 158 -3.32 -11.00 -7.52
C GLU A 158 -3.31 -10.63 -6.04
N SER A 159 -4.35 -11.03 -5.34
CA SER A 159 -4.48 -10.84 -3.90
C SER A 159 -4.53 -12.20 -3.22
N ASN A 160 -3.66 -12.40 -2.27
CA ASN A 160 -3.70 -13.55 -1.37
C ASN A 160 -4.05 -13.04 0.03
N SER A 161 -5.21 -13.45 0.51
CA SER A 161 -5.69 -13.14 1.86
C SER A 161 -6.02 -14.47 2.53
N PRO A 162 -5.05 -15.13 3.16
CA PRO A 162 -5.35 -16.34 3.92
C PRO A 162 -6.24 -15.95 5.09
N PHE A 163 -7.46 -16.42 5.05
CA PHE A 163 -8.33 -16.42 6.23
C PHE A 163 -7.88 -17.57 7.12
N GLU A 164 -7.59 -17.29 8.37
CA GLU A 164 -7.19 -18.29 9.36
C GLU A 164 -8.40 -19.14 9.82
N GLY A 165 -9.23 -19.59 8.92
CA GLY A 165 -10.44 -20.37 9.20
C GLY A 165 -10.59 -21.64 8.38
N ASP A 166 -9.71 -21.91 7.43
CA ASP A 166 -9.93 -22.96 6.43
C ASP A 166 -9.18 -24.28 6.69
N ASP A 167 -8.56 -24.47 7.87
CA ASP A 167 -7.92 -25.72 8.28
C ASP A 167 -8.78 -26.58 9.22
N GLN A 168 -10.08 -26.63 8.99
CA GLN A 168 -10.98 -27.65 9.54
C GLN A 168 -11.32 -28.66 8.44
N GLY A 169 -10.32 -29.45 8.01
CA GLY A 169 -10.48 -30.59 7.15
C GLY A 169 -10.20 -31.90 7.89
#